data_e68764adaa53a62d4dba6344ddc91a03
#
_entry.id   e68764adaa53a62d4dba6344ddc91a03
#
_cell.length_a   1.000
_cell.length_b   1.000
_cell.length_c   1.000
_cell.angle_alpha   90.00
_cell.angle_beta   90.00
_cell.angle_gamma   90.00
#
_symmetry.space_group_name_H-M   'P 1'
#
loop_
_entity.id
_entity.type
_entity.pdbx_description
1 polymer ?
#
loop_
_entity_poly.entity_id
_entity_poly.type
_entity_poly.pdbx_seq_one_letter_code
_entity_poly.pdbx_strand_id
1 'polypeptide(L)'
;MTLELKLKYLHAMLRVHDLQATSRFLTQGLGLRQTRRMDSEAGRFTLVYFGAPENPQAEIELTYNWPPQDGSPPEDYGSARNFGQLAFQVDDIYALCTHLQSLGIVINRPPRDGRMAFVRTPDAISIELLQKGDALPPQEPWRSMANVGSW
;
A
#
# COMPACT_ATOMS: atom_id res chain seq x y z
N MET A 1 -29.90 23.98 18.89
CA MET A 1 -29.41 22.64 19.28
C MET A 1 -28.33 22.20 18.29
N THR A 2 -27.18 21.85 18.79
CA THR A 2 -26.09 21.33 17.94
C THR A 2 -26.22 19.81 17.84
N LEU A 3 -26.21 19.28 16.61
CA LEU A 3 -26.19 17.85 16.40
C LEU A 3 -24.78 17.32 16.67
N GLU A 4 -24.66 16.44 17.66
CA GLU A 4 -23.39 15.76 17.96
C GLU A 4 -23.29 14.50 17.09
N LEU A 5 -22.32 14.51 16.18
CA LEU A 5 -22.05 13.39 15.30
C LEU A 5 -20.94 12.51 15.88
N LYS A 6 -21.25 11.23 16.08
CA LYS A 6 -20.29 10.24 16.60
C LYS A 6 -19.86 9.32 15.47
N LEU A 7 -18.75 9.70 14.81
CA LEU A 7 -18.18 8.95 13.70
C LEU A 7 -16.89 8.26 14.14
N LYS A 8 -16.66 7.06 13.60
CA LYS A 8 -15.39 6.35 13.75
C LYS A 8 -14.91 5.93 12.37
N TYR A 9 -13.70 6.36 12.01
CA TYR A 9 -13.08 5.87 10.78
C TYR A 9 -12.75 4.38 10.94
N LEU A 10 -13.07 3.56 9.94
CA LEU A 10 -12.85 2.11 10.01
C LEU A 10 -11.64 1.68 9.18
N HIS A 11 -11.69 1.91 7.88
CA HIS A 11 -10.64 1.46 6.97
C HIS A 11 -10.73 2.15 5.61
N ALA A 12 -9.66 2.04 4.82
CA ALA A 12 -9.68 2.30 3.39
C ALA A 12 -9.75 0.98 2.65
N MET A 13 -10.50 0.93 1.54
CA MET A 13 -10.61 -0.25 0.70
C MET A 13 -9.96 -0.01 -0.66
N LEU A 14 -9.17 -0.99 -1.09
CA LEU A 14 -8.52 -1.02 -2.39
C LEU A 14 -9.01 -2.24 -3.17
N ARG A 15 -9.40 -2.05 -4.44
CA ARG A 15 -9.64 -3.19 -5.34
C ARG A 15 -8.32 -3.65 -5.93
N VAL A 16 -8.17 -4.97 -6.06
CA VAL A 16 -6.94 -5.58 -6.56
C VAL A 16 -7.25 -6.61 -7.64
N HIS A 17 -6.38 -6.70 -8.65
CA HIS A 17 -6.49 -7.73 -9.69
C HIS A 17 -5.84 -9.04 -9.25
N ASP A 18 -4.74 -8.97 -8.50
CA ASP A 18 -4.01 -10.13 -7.99
C ASP A 18 -3.90 -10.01 -6.46
N LEU A 19 -4.80 -10.71 -5.78
CA LEU A 19 -4.88 -10.66 -4.32
C LEU A 19 -3.58 -11.14 -3.67
N GLN A 20 -2.95 -12.19 -4.22
CA GLN A 20 -1.71 -12.73 -3.66
C GLN A 20 -0.55 -11.74 -3.83
N ALA A 21 -0.44 -11.11 -5.00
CA ALA A 21 0.64 -10.14 -5.25
C ALA A 21 0.55 -8.96 -4.28
N THR A 22 -0.62 -8.36 -4.10
CA THR A 22 -0.78 -7.25 -3.17
C THR A 22 -0.65 -7.69 -1.72
N SER A 23 -1.15 -8.88 -1.37
CA SER A 23 -0.95 -9.42 -0.02
C SER A 23 0.54 -9.58 0.30
N ARG A 24 1.33 -10.12 -0.63
CA ARG A 24 2.80 -10.23 -0.46
C ARG A 24 3.47 -8.86 -0.34
N PHE A 25 3.05 -7.90 -1.17
CA PHE A 25 3.55 -6.53 -1.08
C PHE A 25 3.34 -5.97 0.34
N LEU A 26 2.14 -6.10 0.88
CA LEU A 26 1.81 -5.58 2.21
C LEU A 26 2.51 -6.35 3.34
N THR A 27 2.56 -7.68 3.27
CA THR A 27 3.12 -8.51 4.34
C THR A 27 4.64 -8.62 4.26
N GLN A 28 5.17 -9.10 3.14
CA GLN A 28 6.62 -9.30 2.99
C GLN A 28 7.34 -7.98 2.74
N GLY A 29 6.73 -7.06 2.00
CA GLY A 29 7.30 -5.77 1.69
C GLY A 29 7.25 -4.79 2.87
N LEU A 30 6.05 -4.53 3.39
CA LEU A 30 5.82 -3.49 4.39
C LEU A 30 5.65 -4.02 5.81
N GLY A 31 5.62 -5.33 6.01
CA GLY A 31 5.51 -5.92 7.34
C GLY A 31 4.11 -5.83 7.95
N LEU A 32 3.07 -5.54 7.16
CA LEU A 32 1.71 -5.58 7.65
C LEU A 32 1.31 -7.03 7.96
N ARG A 33 0.29 -7.18 8.79
CA ARG A 33 -0.26 -8.50 9.16
C ARG A 33 -1.70 -8.61 8.72
N GLN A 34 -2.04 -9.75 8.17
CA GLN A 34 -3.44 -10.05 7.86
C GLN A 34 -4.23 -10.17 9.17
N THR A 35 -5.33 -9.43 9.27
CA THR A 35 -6.17 -9.44 10.47
C THR A 35 -7.40 -10.31 10.31
N ARG A 36 -7.97 -10.37 9.11
CA ARG A 36 -9.16 -11.20 8.84
C ARG A 36 -9.37 -11.38 7.33
N ARG A 37 -10.21 -12.37 7.00
CA ARG A 37 -10.57 -12.69 5.61
C ARG A 37 -12.05 -13.11 5.55
N MET A 38 -12.71 -12.76 4.45
CA MET A 38 -14.08 -13.19 4.16
C MET A 38 -14.22 -13.46 2.66
N ASP A 39 -14.82 -14.61 2.32
CA ASP A 39 -15.22 -14.93 0.96
C ASP A 39 -16.74 -14.86 0.85
N SER A 40 -17.24 -14.27 -0.23
CA SER A 40 -18.67 -14.20 -0.54
C SER A 40 -18.94 -14.91 -1.85
N GLU A 41 -19.57 -16.08 -1.77
CA GLU A 41 -20.02 -16.82 -2.97
C GLU A 41 -21.13 -16.05 -3.70
N ALA A 42 -22.09 -15.51 -2.95
CA ALA A 42 -23.21 -14.78 -3.54
C ALA A 42 -22.76 -13.50 -4.25
N GLY A 43 -21.84 -12.74 -3.65
CA GLY A 43 -21.30 -11.51 -4.21
C GLY A 43 -20.11 -11.73 -5.15
N ARG A 44 -19.53 -12.93 -5.15
CA ARG A 44 -18.38 -13.31 -5.96
C ARG A 44 -17.18 -12.38 -5.74
N PHE A 45 -16.81 -12.23 -4.46
CA PHE A 45 -15.64 -11.46 -4.06
C PHE A 45 -14.97 -12.04 -2.82
N THR A 46 -13.72 -11.67 -2.62
CA THR A 46 -12.93 -11.96 -1.43
C THR A 46 -12.46 -10.66 -0.81
N LEU A 47 -12.62 -10.54 0.51
CA LEU A 47 -12.09 -9.43 1.30
C LEU A 47 -10.95 -9.93 2.18
N VAL A 48 -9.84 -9.20 2.21
CA VAL A 48 -8.73 -9.47 3.11
C VAL A 48 -8.29 -8.16 3.76
N TYR A 49 -8.12 -8.18 5.08
CA TYR A 49 -7.79 -7.00 5.86
C TYR A 49 -6.38 -7.12 6.42
N PHE A 50 -5.66 -6.00 6.42
CA PHE A 50 -4.29 -5.92 6.92
C PHE A 50 -4.14 -4.73 7.85
N GLY A 51 -3.34 -4.89 8.89
CA GLY A 51 -3.01 -3.83 9.82
C GLY A 51 -1.51 -3.73 10.03
N ALA A 52 -1.02 -2.50 10.23
CA ALA A 52 0.37 -2.28 10.61
C ALA A 52 0.57 -2.70 12.07
N PRO A 53 1.75 -3.28 12.43
CA PRO A 53 1.99 -3.74 13.81
C PRO A 53 1.80 -2.67 14.89
N GLU A 54 2.13 -1.41 14.58
CA GLU A 54 2.04 -0.30 15.55
C GLU A 54 0.62 0.25 15.72
N ASN A 55 -0.28 0.01 14.75
CA ASN A 55 -1.67 0.45 14.82
C ASN A 55 -2.60 -0.50 14.06
N PRO A 56 -2.74 -1.74 14.55
CA PRO A 56 -3.44 -2.80 13.81
C PRO A 56 -4.94 -2.52 13.58
N GLN A 57 -5.53 -1.58 14.32
CA GLN A 57 -6.94 -1.21 14.17
C GLN A 57 -7.21 -0.29 12.97
N ALA A 58 -6.18 0.36 12.41
CA ALA A 58 -6.32 1.14 11.17
C ALA A 58 -6.10 0.23 9.97
N GLU A 59 -7.12 -0.54 9.64
CA GLU A 59 -7.03 -1.59 8.64
C GLU A 59 -7.05 -1.06 7.21
N ILE A 60 -6.35 -1.77 6.32
CA ILE A 60 -6.52 -1.66 4.86
C ILE A 60 -7.30 -2.90 4.42
N GLU A 61 -8.43 -2.69 3.72
CA GLU A 61 -9.23 -3.76 3.13
C GLU A 61 -8.84 -3.94 1.67
N LEU A 62 -8.48 -5.16 1.28
CA LEU A 62 -8.34 -5.51 -0.13
C LEU A 62 -9.62 -6.22 -0.58
N THR A 63 -10.18 -5.76 -1.70
CA THR A 63 -11.31 -6.41 -2.35
C THR A 63 -10.85 -7.02 -3.67
N TYR A 64 -10.97 -8.33 -3.78
CA TYR A 64 -10.76 -9.07 -5.02
C TYR A 64 -12.11 -9.52 -5.57
N ASN A 65 -12.54 -8.91 -6.66
CA ASN A 65 -13.74 -9.33 -7.39
C ASN A 65 -13.39 -10.52 -8.27
N TRP A 66 -14.08 -11.64 -8.08
CA TRP A 66 -13.81 -12.85 -8.85
C TRP A 66 -14.10 -12.60 -10.33
N PRO A 67 -13.34 -13.25 -11.24
CA PRO A 67 -13.50 -13.03 -12.67
C PRO A 67 -14.94 -13.25 -13.13
N PRO A 68 -15.44 -12.47 -14.13
CA PRO A 68 -16.77 -12.70 -14.69
C PRO A 68 -16.94 -14.11 -15.23
N GLN A 69 -18.13 -14.68 -15.03
CA GLN A 69 -18.45 -16.04 -15.52
C GLN A 69 -18.90 -16.07 -16.98
N ASP A 70 -19.22 -14.91 -17.55
CA ASP A 70 -19.74 -14.77 -18.91
C ASP A 70 -18.64 -14.58 -19.97
N GLY A 71 -17.36 -14.66 -19.58
CA GLY A 71 -16.22 -14.46 -20.47
C GLY A 71 -15.86 -13.01 -20.75
N SER A 72 -16.55 -12.06 -20.14
CA SER A 72 -16.17 -10.63 -20.25
C SER A 72 -14.86 -10.37 -19.50
N PRO A 73 -14.09 -9.32 -19.90
CA PRO A 73 -12.84 -8.98 -19.21
C PRO A 73 -13.11 -8.47 -17.79
N PRO A 74 -12.12 -8.63 -16.86
CA PRO A 74 -12.18 -7.98 -15.56
C PRO A 74 -12.27 -6.46 -15.69
N GLU A 75 -12.82 -5.81 -14.65
CA GLU A 75 -12.88 -4.35 -14.59
C GLU A 75 -11.49 -3.72 -14.66
N ASP A 76 -11.34 -2.67 -15.46
CA ASP A 76 -10.13 -1.85 -15.53
C ASP A 76 -10.18 -0.77 -14.44
N TYR A 77 -9.20 -0.78 -13.54
CA TYR A 77 -9.15 0.21 -12.44
C TYR A 77 -8.40 1.48 -12.81
N GLY A 78 -7.90 1.59 -14.04
CA GLY A 78 -7.19 2.76 -14.53
C GLY A 78 -5.89 3.03 -13.77
N SER A 79 -5.52 4.32 -13.64
CA SER A 79 -4.29 4.75 -12.99
C SER A 79 -4.44 4.98 -11.48
N ALA A 80 -5.66 4.94 -10.95
CA ALA A 80 -6.00 5.19 -9.54
C ALA A 80 -5.50 6.56 -9.01
N ARG A 81 -5.31 7.55 -9.88
CA ARG A 81 -4.68 8.83 -9.52
C ARG A 81 -5.51 9.68 -8.55
N ASN A 82 -6.83 9.62 -8.63
CA ASN A 82 -7.69 10.39 -7.72
C ASN A 82 -7.69 9.85 -6.29
N PHE A 83 -7.28 8.60 -6.07
CA PHE A 83 -7.13 8.05 -4.73
C PHE A 83 -5.97 8.73 -3.96
N GLY A 84 -4.93 9.15 -4.67
CA GLY A 84 -3.74 9.72 -4.05
C GLY A 84 -2.80 8.61 -3.53
N GLN A 85 -2.68 8.48 -2.22
CA GLN A 85 -1.69 7.57 -1.64
C GLN A 85 -2.07 7.10 -0.24
N LEU A 86 -1.45 5.98 0.18
CA LEU A 86 -1.35 5.58 1.57
C LEU A 86 0.04 5.95 2.09
N ALA A 87 0.12 6.44 3.32
CA ALA A 87 1.38 6.82 3.92
C ALA A 87 1.69 5.96 5.15
N PHE A 88 2.97 5.57 5.29
CA PHE A 88 3.47 4.79 6.42
C PHE A 88 4.70 5.46 7.02
N GLN A 89 4.76 5.53 8.34
CA GLN A 89 5.97 5.90 9.06
C GLN A 89 6.89 4.69 9.18
N VAL A 90 8.17 4.87 8.93
CA VAL A 90 9.17 3.80 8.95
C VAL A 90 10.34 4.16 9.86
N ASP A 91 10.93 3.18 10.51
CA ASP A 91 12.03 3.39 11.45
C ASP A 91 13.35 3.70 10.75
N ASP A 92 13.62 3.02 9.62
CA ASP A 92 14.83 3.23 8.81
C ASP A 92 14.46 3.14 7.33
N ILE A 93 14.33 4.30 6.69
CA ILE A 93 13.87 4.37 5.29
C ILE A 93 14.88 3.74 4.33
N TYR A 94 16.17 3.79 4.62
CA TYR A 94 17.18 3.17 3.76
C TYR A 94 17.12 1.65 3.83
N ALA A 95 17.00 1.12 5.04
CA ALA A 95 16.88 -0.32 5.24
C ALA A 95 15.60 -0.87 4.57
N LEU A 96 14.48 -0.16 4.72
CA LEU A 96 13.22 -0.57 4.09
C LEU A 96 13.31 -0.53 2.56
N CYS A 97 13.84 0.55 1.99
CA CYS A 97 13.97 0.65 0.54
C CYS A 97 14.90 -0.44 -0.04
N THR A 98 16.00 -0.76 0.66
CA THR A 98 16.87 -1.88 0.29
C THR A 98 16.10 -3.21 0.32
N HIS A 99 15.33 -3.44 1.36
CA HIS A 99 14.49 -4.64 1.49
C HIS A 99 13.47 -4.74 0.35
N LEU A 100 12.77 -3.64 0.04
CA LEU A 100 11.79 -3.60 -1.04
C LEU A 100 12.44 -3.92 -2.39
N GLN A 101 13.63 -3.36 -2.68
CA GLN A 101 14.37 -3.69 -3.89
C GLN A 101 14.73 -5.17 -3.96
N SER A 102 15.08 -5.80 -2.84
CA SER A 102 15.37 -7.24 -2.81
C SER A 102 14.17 -8.10 -3.18
N LEU A 103 12.96 -7.57 -3.03
CA LEU A 103 11.71 -8.22 -3.43
C LEU A 103 11.28 -7.86 -4.86
N GLY A 104 12.12 -7.11 -5.60
CA GLY A 104 11.80 -6.69 -6.96
C GLY A 104 10.88 -5.48 -7.05
N ILE A 105 10.65 -4.77 -5.95
CA ILE A 105 9.80 -3.58 -5.94
C ILE A 105 10.63 -2.38 -6.37
N VAL A 106 10.12 -1.63 -7.35
CA VAL A 106 10.77 -0.41 -7.85
C VAL A 106 10.59 0.71 -6.82
N ILE A 107 11.68 1.41 -6.50
CA ILE A 107 11.62 2.63 -5.72
C ILE A 107 11.39 3.79 -6.68
N ASN A 108 10.16 4.26 -6.79
CA ASN A 108 9.79 5.28 -7.78
C ASN A 108 10.42 6.64 -7.46
N ARG A 109 10.32 7.08 -6.21
CA ARG A 109 11.03 8.25 -5.71
C ARG A 109 11.98 7.79 -4.60
N PRO A 110 13.31 7.75 -4.87
CA PRO A 110 14.28 7.34 -3.85
C PRO A 110 14.36 8.30 -2.67
N PRO A 111 14.76 7.80 -1.48
CA PRO A 111 14.88 8.64 -0.28
C PRO A 111 16.16 9.47 -0.30
N ARG A 112 16.34 10.35 -1.29
CA ARG A 112 17.55 11.18 -1.48
C ARG A 112 17.83 12.09 -0.29
N ASP A 113 16.78 12.53 0.37
CA ASP A 113 16.86 13.44 1.52
C ASP A 113 16.85 12.72 2.88
N GLY A 114 16.84 11.39 2.85
CA GLY A 114 16.73 10.60 4.08
C GLY A 114 15.39 10.69 4.78
N ARG A 115 14.37 11.25 4.13
CA ARG A 115 13.04 11.49 4.75
C ARG A 115 11.91 10.74 4.09
N MET A 116 11.83 10.75 2.76
CA MET A 116 10.63 10.32 2.04
C MET A 116 10.99 9.48 0.82
N ALA A 117 10.21 8.43 0.59
CA ALA A 117 10.28 7.62 -0.62
C ALA A 117 8.87 7.30 -1.10
N PHE A 118 8.74 6.97 -2.39
CA PHE A 118 7.51 6.45 -2.96
C PHE A 118 7.78 5.14 -3.68
N VAL A 119 6.87 4.20 -3.46
CA VAL A 119 6.74 2.95 -4.22
C VAL A 119 5.29 2.81 -4.66
N ARG A 120 4.97 1.79 -5.45
CA ARG A 120 3.60 1.52 -5.89
C ARG A 120 3.25 0.06 -5.65
N THR A 121 1.98 -0.21 -5.33
CA THR A 121 1.46 -1.56 -5.26
C THR A 121 1.39 -2.17 -6.67
N PRO A 122 1.16 -3.49 -6.81
CA PRO A 122 0.95 -4.11 -8.12
C PRO A 122 -0.16 -3.46 -8.96
N ASP A 123 -1.19 -2.90 -8.32
CA ASP A 123 -2.27 -2.16 -9.00
C ASP A 123 -1.99 -0.66 -9.10
N ALA A 124 -0.75 -0.25 -8.96
CA ALA A 124 -0.30 1.12 -9.15
C ALA A 124 -0.81 2.15 -8.12
N ILE A 125 -1.23 1.69 -6.94
CA ILE A 125 -1.55 2.58 -5.82
C ILE A 125 -0.24 3.12 -5.23
N SER A 126 -0.14 4.43 -5.09
CA SER A 126 1.04 5.07 -4.51
C SER A 126 1.15 4.79 -3.01
N ILE A 127 2.34 4.47 -2.57
CA ILE A 127 2.69 4.27 -1.15
C ILE A 127 3.81 5.25 -0.81
N GLU A 128 3.53 6.16 0.11
CA GLU A 128 4.50 7.09 0.67
C GLU A 128 5.13 6.50 1.92
N LEU A 129 6.46 6.52 1.96
CA LEU A 129 7.23 6.05 3.12
C LEU A 129 7.91 7.27 3.76
N LEU A 130 7.67 7.47 5.05
CA LEU A 130 8.17 8.63 5.78
C LEU A 130 9.05 8.19 6.96
N GLN A 131 10.26 8.73 7.01
CA GLN A 131 11.18 8.47 8.11
C GLN A 131 10.61 8.98 9.43
N LYS A 132 10.62 8.15 10.45
CA LYS A 132 10.26 8.54 11.81
C LYS A 132 11.29 9.53 12.36
N GLY A 133 10.82 10.60 12.98
CA GLY A 133 11.68 11.63 13.56
C GLY A 133 12.38 12.48 12.50
N ASP A 134 13.65 12.79 12.74
CA ASP A 134 14.44 13.59 11.82
C ASP A 134 14.84 12.80 10.58
N ALA A 135 15.07 13.52 9.47
CA ALA A 135 15.61 12.91 8.27
C ALA A 135 16.97 12.27 8.58
N LEU A 136 17.22 11.09 8.01
CA LEU A 136 18.55 10.47 8.07
C LEU A 136 19.54 11.27 7.21
N PRO A 137 20.84 11.26 7.54
CA PRO A 137 21.83 11.90 6.69
C PRO A 137 21.77 11.35 5.25
N PRO A 138 21.84 12.20 4.22
CA PRO A 138 21.90 11.74 2.84
C PRO A 138 23.00 10.71 2.62
N GLN A 139 22.69 9.62 1.93
CA GLN A 139 23.55 8.45 1.80
C GLN A 139 23.42 7.84 0.41
N GLU A 140 24.56 7.46 -0.17
CA GLU A 140 24.56 6.68 -1.41
C GLU A 140 24.10 5.24 -1.15
N PRO A 141 23.46 4.57 -2.12
CA PRO A 141 23.21 5.03 -3.49
C PRO A 141 22.00 5.96 -3.62
N TRP A 142 21.23 6.18 -2.56
CA TRP A 142 19.96 6.90 -2.58
C TRP A 142 20.10 8.37 -2.95
N ARG A 143 21.13 8.99 -2.42
CA ARG A 143 21.39 10.43 -2.58
C ARG A 143 21.42 10.86 -4.05
N SER A 144 22.04 10.08 -4.92
CA SER A 144 22.18 10.39 -6.35
C SER A 144 21.24 9.58 -7.26
N MET A 145 20.35 8.76 -6.68
CA MET A 145 19.45 7.91 -7.45
C MET A 145 18.31 8.73 -8.07
N ALA A 146 18.08 8.53 -9.37
CA ALA A 146 17.01 9.21 -10.10
C ALA A 146 15.62 8.60 -9.80
N ASN A 147 14.57 9.39 -10.03
CA ASN A 147 13.20 8.88 -10.03
C ASN A 147 12.99 7.87 -11.15
N VAL A 148 12.11 6.89 -10.93
CA VAL A 148 11.71 5.89 -11.91
C VAL A 148 10.19 5.93 -12.05
N GLY A 149 9.68 6.19 -13.26
CA GLY A 149 8.26 6.25 -13.52
C GLY A 149 7.55 7.39 -12.79
N SER A 150 6.31 7.14 -12.38
CA SER A 150 5.46 8.10 -11.67
C SER A 150 4.79 7.43 -10.47
N TRP A 151 4.28 8.26 -9.56
CA TRP A 151 3.59 7.79 -8.37
C TRP A 151 2.43 8.71 -7.99
#